data_048efafac7ed3d11975f4fcd0aaa8403
#
_entry.id   048efafac7ed3d11975f4fcd0aaa8403
#
_cell.length_a   1.000
_cell.length_b   1.000
_cell.length_c   1.000
_cell.angle_alpha   90.00
_cell.angle_beta   90.00
_cell.angle_gamma   90.00
#
_symmetry.space_group_name_H-M   'P 1'
#
loop_
_entity.id
_entity.type
_entity.pdbx_description
1 polymer ?
#
loop_
_entity_poly.entity_id
_entity_poly.type
_entity_poly.pdbx_seq_one_letter_code
_entity_poly.pdbx_strand_id
1 'polypeptide(L)'
;GHDYTEKDMCRWMAYSGASIALAEVLLETEISLIDQSLSARRSIEPTNGDGFGVGWYGRAGRPGLYRAIQPAWNDENLRDLAAQVESGLFLAHVRRSTGTPVQRTNCHPFRHGKWLFVHNGEITGFRRIKRELVLAINPELFPLIGGSTDSELMFFLALS
;
A
#
# COMPACT_ATOMS: atom_id res chain seq x y z
N GLY A 1 6.85 -18.24 20.32
CA GLY A 1 6.94 -16.86 19.91
C GLY A 1 7.70 -16.82 18.61
N HIS A 2 7.06 -16.35 17.54
CA HIS A 2 7.76 -16.07 16.29
C HIS A 2 8.43 -14.71 16.48
N ASP A 3 9.73 -14.69 16.44
CA ASP A 3 10.55 -13.50 16.45
C ASP A 3 10.43 -12.86 15.05
N TYR A 4 9.53 -11.87 14.93
CA TYR A 4 9.43 -11.07 13.70
C TYR A 4 10.66 -10.17 13.61
N THR A 5 11.56 -10.49 12.69
CA THR A 5 12.68 -9.59 12.40
C THR A 5 12.17 -8.38 11.59
N GLU A 6 12.80 -7.23 11.75
CA GLU A 6 12.47 -5.97 11.01
C GLU A 6 12.42 -6.15 9.48
N LYS A 7 13.02 -7.23 8.97
CA LYS A 7 13.05 -7.63 7.55
C LYS A 7 11.73 -8.22 7.04
N ASP A 8 10.82 -8.57 7.96
CA ASP A 8 9.61 -9.35 7.66
C ASP A 8 8.33 -8.51 7.57
N MET A 9 8.42 -7.19 7.69
CA MET A 9 7.25 -6.31 7.73
C MET A 9 6.96 -5.63 6.38
N CYS A 10 5.68 -5.38 6.12
CA CYS A 10 5.25 -4.41 5.11
C CYS A 10 5.93 -3.06 5.39
N ARG A 11 6.16 -2.27 4.35
CA ARG A 11 6.75 -0.93 4.47
C ARG A 11 5.92 0.09 3.72
N TRP A 12 5.82 1.26 4.29
CA TRP A 12 5.16 2.38 3.63
C TRP A 12 6.00 3.65 3.79
N MET A 13 5.73 4.60 2.94
CA MET A 13 6.29 5.93 3.03
C MET A 13 5.23 6.98 2.66
N ALA A 14 5.41 8.17 3.21
CA ALA A 14 4.65 9.36 2.86
C ALA A 14 5.63 10.49 2.51
N TYR A 15 5.36 11.18 1.43
CA TYR A 15 6.08 12.38 1.05
C TYR A 15 5.16 13.59 1.08
N SER A 16 5.64 14.68 1.63
CA SER A 16 4.98 16.00 1.60
C SER A 16 6.05 17.08 1.45
N GLY A 17 5.97 17.87 0.38
CA GLY A 17 6.98 18.90 0.10
C GLY A 17 6.80 19.54 -1.26
N ALA A 18 7.90 20.03 -1.84
CA ALA A 18 7.93 20.54 -3.21
C ALA A 18 7.46 19.45 -4.19
N SER A 19 6.87 19.85 -5.33
CA SER A 19 6.52 18.89 -6.38
C SER A 19 7.79 18.30 -6.98
N ILE A 20 7.92 17.00 -6.90
CA ILE A 20 9.05 16.22 -7.42
C ILE A 20 8.52 15.02 -8.19
N ALA A 21 9.34 14.42 -9.07
CA ALA A 21 9.01 13.16 -9.69
C ALA A 21 8.95 12.04 -8.63
N LEU A 22 7.95 11.16 -8.73
CA LEU A 22 7.84 10.04 -7.79
C LEU A 22 9.11 9.18 -7.77
N ALA A 23 9.79 9.08 -8.93
CA ALA A 23 11.03 8.33 -9.08
C ALA A 23 12.13 8.80 -8.12
N GLU A 24 12.25 10.10 -7.87
CA GLU A 24 13.28 10.66 -6.99
C GLU A 24 13.27 10.04 -5.59
N VAL A 25 12.10 9.70 -5.07
CA VAL A 25 11.96 9.11 -3.74
C VAL A 25 11.77 7.59 -3.78
N LEU A 26 11.05 7.08 -4.78
CA LEU A 26 10.75 5.64 -4.85
C LEU A 26 11.92 4.80 -5.37
N LEU A 27 12.78 5.37 -6.24
CA LEU A 27 13.79 4.64 -6.99
C LEU A 27 15.22 5.14 -6.76
N GLU A 28 15.44 6.45 -6.61
CA GLU A 28 16.76 7.08 -6.73
C GLU A 28 17.44 7.36 -5.38
N THR A 29 16.75 7.21 -4.26
CA THR A 29 17.37 7.39 -2.94
C THR A 29 18.16 6.14 -2.55
N GLU A 30 19.28 6.32 -1.83
CA GLU A 30 20.12 5.21 -1.32
C GLU A 30 19.36 4.21 -0.43
N ILE A 31 18.22 4.64 0.13
CA ILE A 31 17.32 3.81 0.95
C ILE A 31 15.91 3.90 0.35
N SER A 32 15.80 3.66 -0.96
CA SER A 32 14.49 3.68 -1.61
C SER A 32 13.59 2.54 -1.10
N LEU A 33 12.28 2.78 -1.10
CA LEU A 33 11.32 1.74 -0.70
C LEU A 33 11.45 0.49 -1.58
N ILE A 34 11.80 0.68 -2.84
CA ILE A 34 11.98 -0.39 -3.83
C ILE A 34 13.29 -1.16 -3.57
N ASP A 35 14.40 -0.47 -3.27
CA ASP A 35 15.67 -1.13 -2.91
C ASP A 35 15.56 -1.91 -1.61
N GLN A 36 14.82 -1.39 -0.65
CA GLN A 36 14.54 -2.12 0.58
C GLN A 36 13.74 -3.41 0.31
N SER A 37 12.81 -3.39 -0.64
CA SER A 37 12.06 -4.59 -1.04
C SER A 37 12.95 -5.60 -1.76
N LEU A 38 13.92 -5.15 -2.57
CA LEU A 38 14.90 -5.97 -3.24
C LEU A 38 15.93 -6.58 -2.26
N SER A 39 16.39 -5.80 -1.29
CA SER A 39 17.35 -6.26 -0.27
C SER A 39 16.73 -7.33 0.65
N ALA A 40 15.45 -7.21 0.97
CA ALA A 40 14.73 -8.23 1.69
C ALA A 40 14.63 -9.57 0.92
N ARG A 41 14.64 -9.55 -0.43
CA ARG A 41 14.69 -10.75 -1.27
C ARG A 41 16.04 -11.50 -1.20
N ARG A 42 17.15 -10.79 -1.00
CA ARG A 42 18.50 -11.39 -0.92
C ARG A 42 18.76 -12.16 0.37
N SER A 43 17.93 -11.99 1.38
CA SER A 43 17.90 -12.86 2.57
C SER A 43 16.99 -14.04 2.28
N ILE A 44 17.56 -15.20 2.14
CA ILE A 44 17.17 -16.63 2.06
C ILE A 44 15.66 -17.02 1.86
N GLU A 45 14.68 -16.13 1.93
CA GLU A 45 13.27 -16.44 1.66
C GLU A 45 12.70 -15.64 0.49
N PRO A 46 12.03 -16.30 -0.49
CA PRO A 46 11.63 -15.69 -1.78
C PRO A 46 10.30 -14.91 -1.72
N THR A 47 9.95 -14.24 -0.64
CA THR A 47 8.56 -13.80 -0.38
C THR A 47 8.28 -12.30 -0.36
N ASN A 48 9.17 -11.44 -0.90
CA ASN A 48 8.96 -9.99 -0.87
C ASN A 48 8.42 -9.40 -2.19
N GLY A 49 7.35 -9.97 -2.71
CA GLY A 49 6.74 -9.52 -3.95
C GLY A 49 5.21 -9.63 -3.95
N ASP A 50 4.57 -9.47 -2.78
CA ASP A 50 3.13 -9.71 -2.62
C ASP A 50 2.29 -8.48 -2.97
N GLY A 51 2.89 -7.47 -3.55
CA GLY A 51 2.23 -6.29 -4.09
C GLY A 51 2.88 -4.97 -3.69
N PHE A 52 2.62 -3.99 -4.52
CA PHE A 52 3.07 -2.62 -4.36
C PHE A 52 1.95 -1.66 -4.74
N GLY A 53 1.97 -0.46 -4.17
CA GLY A 53 1.12 0.62 -4.62
C GLY A 53 1.68 1.99 -4.30
N VAL A 54 1.31 2.95 -5.13
CA VAL A 54 1.55 4.36 -4.93
C VAL A 54 0.28 5.15 -5.23
N GLY A 55 -0.04 6.11 -4.38
CA GLY A 55 -1.13 7.05 -4.57
C GLY A 55 -0.58 8.47 -4.45
N TRP A 56 -0.98 9.35 -5.35
CA TRP A 56 -0.45 10.71 -5.41
C TRP A 56 -1.55 11.75 -5.63
N TYR A 57 -1.32 12.95 -5.12
CA TYR A 57 -2.18 14.10 -5.36
C TYR A 57 -1.60 14.95 -6.48
N GLY A 58 -2.37 15.10 -7.55
CA GLY A 58 -2.05 15.90 -8.71
C GLY A 58 -3.05 17.03 -8.93
N ARG A 59 -3.18 17.49 -10.17
CA ARG A 59 -4.11 18.56 -10.55
C ARG A 59 -5.58 18.14 -10.55
N ALA A 60 -5.86 16.84 -10.64
CA ALA A 60 -7.21 16.31 -10.58
C ALA A 60 -7.75 16.40 -9.14
N GLY A 61 -9.05 16.60 -8.98
CA GLY A 61 -9.71 16.65 -7.66
C GLY A 61 -9.72 15.31 -6.91
N ARG A 62 -9.28 14.23 -7.57
CA ARG A 62 -9.16 12.89 -7.04
C ARG A 62 -7.70 12.43 -7.16
N PRO A 63 -7.11 11.80 -6.14
CA PRO A 63 -5.74 11.29 -6.20
C PRO A 63 -5.59 10.19 -7.26
N GLY A 64 -4.42 10.17 -7.91
CA GLY A 64 -3.99 9.06 -8.76
C GLY A 64 -3.67 7.84 -7.92
N LEU A 65 -3.77 6.64 -8.51
CA LEU A 65 -3.49 5.38 -7.82
C LEU A 65 -2.94 4.36 -8.81
N TYR A 66 -1.79 3.79 -8.48
CA TYR A 66 -1.21 2.62 -9.13
C TYR A 66 -1.06 1.50 -8.11
N ARG A 67 -1.54 0.29 -8.42
CA ARG A 67 -1.38 -0.90 -7.59
C ARG A 67 -1.10 -2.11 -8.46
N ALA A 68 -0.13 -2.92 -8.07
CA ALA A 68 0.26 -4.14 -8.76
C ALA A 68 0.60 -5.26 -7.77
N ILE A 69 0.39 -6.50 -8.18
CA ILE A 69 0.78 -7.69 -7.42
C ILE A 69 2.22 -8.12 -7.74
N GLN A 70 2.80 -7.55 -8.80
CA GLN A 70 4.19 -7.79 -9.16
C GLN A 70 5.13 -7.10 -8.17
N PRO A 71 6.34 -7.62 -7.99
CA PRO A 71 7.36 -6.93 -7.22
C PRO A 71 7.67 -5.56 -7.83
N ALA A 72 7.72 -4.52 -7.00
CA ALA A 72 7.98 -3.15 -7.43
C ALA A 72 9.31 -3.00 -8.19
N TRP A 73 10.34 -3.74 -7.78
CA TRP A 73 11.67 -3.71 -8.39
C TRP A 73 11.72 -4.30 -9.80
N ASN A 74 10.73 -5.08 -10.23
CA ASN A 74 10.61 -5.70 -11.55
C ASN A 74 9.45 -5.13 -12.38
N ASP A 75 8.94 -3.97 -12.02
CA ASP A 75 7.80 -3.33 -12.69
C ASP A 75 8.28 -2.15 -13.53
N GLU A 76 8.47 -2.38 -14.84
CA GLU A 76 8.88 -1.34 -15.79
C GLU A 76 7.82 -0.24 -15.94
N ASN A 77 6.53 -0.61 -15.91
CA ASN A 77 5.44 0.36 -15.98
C ASN A 77 5.44 1.32 -14.78
N LEU A 78 5.79 0.80 -13.60
CA LEU A 78 5.95 1.63 -12.42
C LEU A 78 7.11 2.62 -12.60
N ARG A 79 8.24 2.18 -13.16
CA ARG A 79 9.41 3.04 -13.40
C ARG A 79 9.08 4.17 -14.36
N ASP A 80 8.42 3.86 -15.47
CA ASP A 80 8.02 4.84 -16.46
C ASP A 80 7.02 5.84 -15.87
N LEU A 81 6.01 5.35 -15.15
CA LEU A 81 5.03 6.18 -14.46
C LEU A 81 5.70 7.10 -13.43
N ALA A 82 6.57 6.54 -12.60
CA ALA A 82 7.23 7.29 -11.52
C ALA A 82 8.17 8.39 -12.05
N ALA A 83 8.77 8.18 -13.22
CA ALA A 83 9.61 9.18 -13.87
C ALA A 83 8.81 10.37 -14.46
N GLN A 84 7.53 10.16 -14.78
CA GLN A 84 6.69 11.17 -15.44
C GLN A 84 5.71 11.88 -14.49
N VAL A 85 5.34 11.22 -13.39
CA VAL A 85 4.37 11.77 -12.43
C VAL A 85 5.09 12.63 -11.40
N GLU A 86 4.74 13.91 -11.34
CA GLU A 86 5.19 14.84 -10.30
C GLU A 86 4.10 15.08 -9.26
N SER A 87 4.47 15.10 -7.99
CA SER A 87 3.57 15.39 -6.89
C SER A 87 4.29 15.96 -5.68
N GLY A 88 3.64 16.86 -4.98
CA GLY A 88 4.08 17.38 -3.66
C GLY A 88 3.51 16.58 -2.49
N LEU A 89 2.63 15.60 -2.74
CA LEU A 89 2.03 14.76 -1.70
C LEU A 89 1.69 13.38 -2.25
N PHE A 90 2.33 12.35 -1.75
CA PHE A 90 2.05 10.97 -2.15
C PHE A 90 2.35 9.95 -1.04
N LEU A 91 1.72 8.79 -1.16
CA LEU A 91 1.90 7.63 -0.29
C LEU A 91 2.33 6.43 -1.14
N ALA A 92 3.27 5.63 -0.64
CA ALA A 92 3.64 4.37 -1.26
C ALA A 92 3.71 3.25 -0.22
N HIS A 93 3.48 2.02 -0.66
CA HIS A 93 3.46 0.84 0.20
C HIS A 93 3.97 -0.39 -0.53
N VAL A 94 4.88 -1.11 0.10
CA VAL A 94 5.31 -2.46 -0.29
C VAL A 94 4.63 -3.45 0.64
N ARG A 95 3.86 -4.35 0.05
CA ARG A 95 3.11 -5.36 0.79
C ARG A 95 3.93 -6.62 0.97
N ARG A 96 3.85 -7.18 2.17
CA ARG A 96 4.15 -8.58 2.45
C ARG A 96 2.87 -9.26 2.93
N SER A 97 2.50 -10.35 2.29
CA SER A 97 1.27 -11.07 2.64
C SER A 97 1.50 -11.96 3.85
N THR A 98 0.67 -11.77 4.86
CA THR A 98 0.61 -12.61 6.06
C THR A 98 -0.78 -13.25 6.15
N GLY A 99 -1.00 -14.31 5.34
CA GLY A 99 -2.25 -15.09 5.41
C GLY A 99 -3.47 -14.51 4.71
N THR A 100 -3.32 -13.43 3.91
CA THR A 100 -4.37 -12.93 3.02
C THR A 100 -3.98 -13.12 1.55
N PRO A 101 -4.94 -13.31 0.61
CA PRO A 101 -4.63 -13.52 -0.79
C PRO A 101 -3.78 -12.42 -1.40
N VAL A 102 -2.85 -12.79 -2.29
CA VAL A 102 -2.09 -11.86 -3.12
C VAL A 102 -2.99 -11.42 -4.26
N GLN A 103 -3.60 -10.25 -4.12
CA GLN A 103 -4.48 -9.65 -5.11
C GLN A 103 -4.38 -8.12 -5.06
N ARG A 104 -4.62 -7.49 -6.20
CA ARG A 104 -4.47 -6.03 -6.35
C ARG A 104 -5.37 -5.25 -5.37
N THR A 105 -6.57 -5.75 -5.09
CA THR A 105 -7.51 -5.12 -4.16
C THR A 105 -7.04 -5.14 -2.71
N ASN A 106 -6.07 -5.98 -2.37
CA ASN A 106 -5.42 -6.01 -1.06
C ASN A 106 -4.16 -5.13 -0.97
N CYS A 107 -3.74 -4.51 -2.09
CA CYS A 107 -2.58 -3.61 -2.10
C CYS A 107 -2.99 -2.21 -1.65
N HIS A 108 -2.14 -1.59 -0.80
CA HIS A 108 -2.25 -0.18 -0.43
C HIS A 108 -1.62 0.72 -1.51
N PRO A 109 -1.93 2.03 -1.54
CA PRO A 109 -2.94 2.72 -0.72
C PRO A 109 -4.37 2.34 -1.10
N PHE A 110 -5.28 2.39 -0.13
CA PHE A 110 -6.72 2.42 -0.41
C PHE A 110 -7.14 3.84 -0.75
N ARG A 111 -8.16 3.98 -1.60
CA ARG A 111 -8.65 5.28 -2.08
C ARG A 111 -10.17 5.33 -2.08
N HIS A 112 -10.69 6.43 -1.55
CA HIS A 112 -12.10 6.81 -1.71
C HIS A 112 -12.22 8.33 -1.79
N GLY A 113 -12.92 8.83 -2.80
CA GLY A 113 -13.02 10.27 -3.04
C GLY A 113 -11.61 10.91 -3.13
N LYS A 114 -11.35 11.87 -2.24
CA LYS A 114 -10.06 12.55 -2.11
C LYS A 114 -9.06 11.88 -1.14
N TRP A 115 -9.47 10.81 -0.48
CA TRP A 115 -8.68 10.19 0.57
C TRP A 115 -7.79 9.06 0.03
N LEU A 116 -6.57 9.03 0.53
CA LEU A 116 -5.65 7.91 0.43
C LEU A 116 -5.34 7.40 1.83
N PHE A 117 -5.21 6.09 1.96
CA PHE A 117 -4.93 5.45 3.25
C PHE A 117 -3.90 4.33 3.10
N VAL A 118 -2.92 4.33 3.98
CA VAL A 118 -1.96 3.23 4.18
C VAL A 118 -1.99 2.81 5.64
N HIS A 119 -1.82 1.53 5.88
CA HIS A 119 -1.72 0.96 7.21
C HIS A 119 -0.72 -0.19 7.20
N ASN A 120 0.10 -0.25 8.23
CA ASN A 120 1.02 -1.36 8.48
C ASN A 120 0.75 -1.90 9.87
N GLY A 121 0.08 -3.03 9.95
CA GLY A 121 -0.34 -3.66 11.19
C GLY A 121 -1.46 -4.65 10.99
N GLU A 122 -1.97 -5.20 12.08
CA GLU A 122 -3.04 -6.19 12.11
C GLU A 122 -4.00 -5.89 13.26
N ILE A 123 -5.30 -6.01 12.98
CA ILE A 123 -6.33 -5.95 14.04
C ILE A 123 -6.32 -7.31 14.76
N THR A 124 -5.90 -7.32 16.01
CA THR A 124 -5.86 -8.54 16.83
C THR A 124 -7.25 -9.17 16.91
N GLY A 125 -7.34 -10.45 16.57
CA GLY A 125 -8.61 -11.19 16.59
C GLY A 125 -9.56 -10.82 15.45
N PHE A 126 -9.08 -10.18 14.39
CA PHE A 126 -9.85 -9.72 13.25
C PHE A 126 -10.92 -10.70 12.75
N ARG A 127 -10.56 -11.99 12.60
CA ARG A 127 -11.50 -13.02 12.11
C ARG A 127 -12.75 -13.15 12.98
N ARG A 128 -12.63 -12.97 14.29
CA ARG A 128 -13.74 -13.07 15.25
C ARG A 128 -14.67 -11.87 15.21
N ILE A 129 -14.10 -10.68 15.03
CA ILE A 129 -14.85 -9.42 15.06
C ILE A 129 -15.17 -8.87 13.66
N LYS A 130 -14.72 -9.53 12.60
CA LYS A 130 -14.89 -9.06 11.22
C LYS A 130 -16.34 -8.73 10.88
N ARG A 131 -17.28 -9.58 11.30
CA ARG A 131 -18.72 -9.35 11.05
C ARG A 131 -19.20 -8.05 11.69
N GLU A 132 -18.81 -7.80 12.91
CA GLU A 132 -19.21 -6.59 13.65
C GLU A 132 -18.60 -5.35 13.01
N LEU A 133 -17.33 -5.39 12.61
CA LEU A 133 -16.67 -4.31 11.87
C LEU A 133 -17.37 -4.01 10.56
N VAL A 134 -17.73 -5.03 9.79
CA VAL A 134 -18.45 -4.88 8.52
C VAL A 134 -19.81 -4.26 8.73
N LEU A 135 -20.56 -4.66 9.76
CA LEU A 135 -21.87 -4.11 10.07
C LEU A 135 -21.80 -2.66 10.59
N ALA A 136 -20.68 -2.21 11.09
CA ALA A 136 -20.46 -0.83 11.53
C ALA A 136 -20.10 0.12 10.37
N ILE A 137 -19.75 -0.39 9.19
CA ILE A 137 -19.48 0.42 8.02
C ILE A 137 -20.80 0.98 7.47
N ASN A 138 -20.76 2.27 7.09
CA ASN A 138 -21.89 2.91 6.43
C ASN A 138 -22.37 2.06 5.22
N PRO A 139 -23.66 1.74 5.12
CA PRO A 139 -24.20 0.91 4.04
C PRO A 139 -23.85 1.38 2.62
N GLU A 140 -23.69 2.69 2.41
CA GLU A 140 -23.30 3.25 1.12
C GLU A 140 -21.83 2.96 0.75
N LEU A 141 -20.98 2.76 1.76
CA LEU A 141 -19.55 2.45 1.58
C LEU A 141 -19.29 0.95 1.45
N PHE A 142 -20.16 0.11 2.01
CA PHE A 142 -19.99 -1.33 2.01
C PHE A 142 -19.75 -1.94 0.61
N PRO A 143 -20.48 -1.56 -0.46
CA PRO A 143 -20.25 -2.11 -1.81
C PRO A 143 -18.90 -1.75 -2.42
N LEU A 144 -18.17 -0.80 -1.83
CA LEU A 144 -16.87 -0.32 -2.32
C LEU A 144 -15.70 -1.13 -1.78
N ILE A 145 -15.93 -2.00 -0.81
CA ILE A 145 -14.92 -2.90 -0.25
C ILE A 145 -14.56 -3.93 -1.33
N GLY A 146 -13.34 -3.86 -1.84
CA GLY A 146 -12.90 -4.70 -2.94
C GLY A 146 -12.00 -5.86 -2.53
N GLY A 147 -11.40 -5.79 -1.36
CA GLY A 147 -10.45 -6.76 -0.84
C GLY A 147 -10.94 -7.50 0.41
N SER A 148 -10.00 -8.09 1.12
CA SER A 148 -10.29 -8.93 2.28
C SER A 148 -9.48 -8.57 3.53
N THR A 149 -8.70 -7.48 3.48
CA THR A 149 -7.81 -7.09 4.57
C THR A 149 -8.57 -6.32 5.67
N ASP A 150 -8.07 -6.43 6.89
CA ASP A 150 -8.49 -5.63 8.02
C ASP A 150 -8.20 -4.13 7.80
N SER A 151 -7.09 -3.82 7.13
CA SER A 151 -6.69 -2.46 6.79
C SER A 151 -7.72 -1.75 5.90
N GLU A 152 -8.31 -2.45 4.92
CA GLU A 152 -9.36 -1.88 4.08
C GLU A 152 -10.63 -1.62 4.88
N LEU A 153 -11.04 -2.56 5.76
CA LEU A 153 -12.18 -2.34 6.64
C LEU A 153 -11.93 -1.15 7.59
N MET A 154 -10.72 -1.02 8.14
CA MET A 154 -10.34 0.13 8.97
C MET A 154 -10.51 1.44 8.22
N PHE A 155 -10.08 1.49 6.95
CA PHE A 155 -10.27 2.67 6.11
C PHE A 155 -11.73 3.04 5.93
N PHE A 156 -12.58 2.09 5.57
CA PHE A 156 -14.02 2.36 5.38
C PHE A 156 -14.76 2.66 6.68
N LEU A 157 -14.34 2.08 7.81
CA LEU A 157 -14.84 2.47 9.13
C LEU A 157 -14.48 3.92 9.48
N ALA A 158 -13.26 4.35 9.15
CA ALA A 158 -12.84 5.74 9.39
C ALA A 158 -13.58 6.76 8.51
N LEU A 159 -14.15 6.33 7.40
CA LEU A 159 -14.97 7.16 6.49
C LEU A 159 -16.47 7.13 6.83
N SER A 160 -16.89 6.20 7.68
CA SER A 160 -18.30 6.03 8.10
C SER A 160 -18.71 7.02 9.17
#